data_00cbdc2b1c81bfa70da5952ba6ed4cbb
#
_entry.id   00cbdc2b1c81bfa70da5952ba6ed4cbb
#
_cell.length_a   1.000
_cell.length_b   1.000
_cell.length_c   1.000
_cell.angle_alpha   90.00
_cell.angle_beta   90.00
_cell.angle_gamma   90.00
#
_symmetry.space_group_name_H-M   'P 1'
#
loop_
_entity.id
_entity.type
_entity.pdbx_description
1 polymer ?
#
loop_
_entity_poly.entity_id
_entity_poly.type
_entity_poly.pdbx_seq_one_letter_code
_entity_poly.pdbx_strand_id
1 'polypeptide(L)'
;MKVAVFFNPDGVRDEIKQKLFDTLHSLDFKYYLADFNNADDTIEKCDIVLALGGDGTIMHAAKRAALHNKKILGINCGHLGYNAGLEANELNLLYMLKIGEYKVDYRMMLKITIGDKNYYCVNDAVVCKGALSRMIEINATFGGAKMHYRADGLIFSTPTGSTAYSLSAGGPAIEPTLDCISVTPICAHSLFSPPLVVRPDTEIVVEIDSDSRGDAYLTLDGETAIELDTKTPIKITKADVYAHIVRIKEDGFLKILKEKIK
;
A
#
# COMPACT_ATOMS: atom_id res chain seq x y z
N MET A 1 0.82 -20.13 -18.78
CA MET A 1 0.95 -19.29 -17.56
C MET A 1 -0.29 -19.48 -16.69
N LYS A 2 -0.11 -19.60 -15.38
CA LYS A 2 -1.20 -19.68 -14.39
C LYS A 2 -1.40 -18.30 -13.77
N VAL A 3 -2.64 -17.83 -13.72
CA VAL A 3 -2.99 -16.49 -13.31
C VAL A 3 -3.96 -16.54 -12.11
N ALA A 4 -3.65 -15.84 -11.02
CA ALA A 4 -4.60 -15.60 -9.96
C ALA A 4 -5.39 -14.32 -10.30
N VAL A 5 -6.70 -14.40 -10.43
CA VAL A 5 -7.58 -13.25 -10.70
C VAL A 5 -8.20 -12.80 -9.39
N PHE A 6 -7.91 -11.56 -9.00
CA PHE A 6 -8.28 -10.95 -7.74
C PHE A 6 -9.14 -9.71 -7.98
N PHE A 7 -10.30 -9.61 -7.33
CA PHE A 7 -11.17 -8.43 -7.36
C PHE A 7 -12.13 -8.44 -6.16
N ASN A 8 -12.59 -7.25 -5.78
CA ASN A 8 -13.72 -7.15 -4.86
C ASN A 8 -15.00 -7.52 -5.63
N PRO A 9 -15.77 -8.53 -5.19
CA PRO A 9 -16.98 -9.00 -5.89
C PRO A 9 -17.96 -7.89 -6.26
N ASP A 10 -18.15 -6.92 -5.38
CA ASP A 10 -19.07 -5.79 -5.55
C ASP A 10 -18.47 -4.59 -6.29
N GLY A 11 -17.15 -4.60 -6.51
CA GLY A 11 -16.38 -3.47 -7.02
C GLY A 11 -16.13 -3.46 -8.53
N VAL A 12 -16.49 -4.53 -9.24
CA VAL A 12 -16.20 -4.68 -10.68
C VAL A 12 -17.45 -5.12 -11.43
N ARG A 13 -17.80 -4.42 -12.49
CA ARG A 13 -18.94 -4.75 -13.36
C ARG A 13 -18.75 -6.10 -14.04
N ASP A 14 -19.82 -6.88 -14.16
CA ASP A 14 -19.77 -8.23 -14.72
C ASP A 14 -19.32 -8.26 -16.18
N GLU A 15 -19.63 -7.22 -16.97
CA GLU A 15 -19.14 -7.07 -18.34
C GLU A 15 -17.61 -7.03 -18.43
N ILE A 16 -16.95 -6.36 -17.45
CA ILE A 16 -15.48 -6.29 -17.41
C ILE A 16 -14.90 -7.64 -17.00
N LYS A 17 -15.51 -8.32 -16.02
CA LYS A 17 -15.12 -9.67 -15.61
C LYS A 17 -15.21 -10.63 -16.78
N GLN A 18 -16.33 -10.64 -17.51
CA GLN A 18 -16.54 -11.52 -18.67
C GLN A 18 -15.50 -11.25 -19.75
N LYS A 19 -15.29 -9.98 -20.11
CA LYS A 19 -14.28 -9.59 -21.11
C LYS A 19 -12.87 -10.04 -20.71
N LEU A 20 -12.51 -9.96 -19.42
CA LEU A 20 -11.23 -10.47 -18.95
C LEU A 20 -11.15 -11.99 -19.13
N PHE A 21 -12.17 -12.75 -18.73
CA PHE A 21 -12.15 -14.21 -18.83
C PHE A 21 -12.08 -14.67 -20.29
N ASP A 22 -12.82 -14.02 -21.18
CA ASP A 22 -12.76 -14.29 -22.63
C ASP A 22 -11.35 -14.01 -23.18
N THR A 23 -10.72 -12.91 -22.74
CA THR A 23 -9.35 -12.56 -23.13
C THR A 23 -8.35 -13.59 -22.60
N LEU A 24 -8.44 -13.99 -21.34
CA LEU A 24 -7.56 -15.01 -20.75
C LEU A 24 -7.70 -16.37 -21.47
N HIS A 25 -8.94 -16.73 -21.83
CA HIS A 25 -9.20 -17.94 -22.59
C HIS A 25 -8.58 -17.88 -24.00
N SER A 26 -8.76 -16.77 -24.71
CA SER A 26 -8.18 -16.56 -26.05
C SER A 26 -6.66 -16.60 -26.08
N LEU A 27 -6.02 -16.19 -24.98
CA LEU A 27 -4.57 -16.22 -24.79
C LEU A 27 -4.04 -17.56 -24.25
N ASP A 28 -4.92 -18.54 -24.00
CA ASP A 28 -4.58 -19.84 -23.38
C ASP A 28 -3.94 -19.71 -21.99
N PHE A 29 -4.43 -18.78 -21.18
CA PHE A 29 -4.03 -18.66 -19.78
C PHE A 29 -4.93 -19.52 -18.91
N LYS A 30 -4.33 -20.32 -18.01
CA LYS A 30 -5.07 -20.97 -16.93
C LYS A 30 -5.26 -19.98 -15.80
N TYR A 31 -6.51 -19.67 -15.44
CA TYR A 31 -6.79 -18.74 -14.36
C TYR A 31 -7.55 -19.39 -13.20
N TYR A 32 -7.36 -18.83 -12.03
CA TYR A 32 -8.01 -19.22 -10.78
C TYR A 32 -8.52 -17.96 -10.08
N LEU A 33 -9.77 -18.00 -9.63
CA LEU A 33 -10.32 -16.91 -8.85
C LEU A 33 -9.73 -16.93 -7.45
N ALA A 34 -9.13 -15.84 -7.04
CA ALA A 34 -8.61 -15.66 -5.70
C ALA A 34 -9.70 -15.01 -4.82
N ASP A 35 -10.02 -15.61 -3.68
CA ASP A 35 -10.94 -15.04 -2.71
C ASP A 35 -10.37 -13.72 -2.17
N PHE A 36 -11.23 -12.69 -2.04
CA PHE A 36 -10.78 -11.36 -1.63
C PHE A 36 -10.15 -11.36 -0.23
N ASN A 37 -10.66 -12.17 0.67
CA ASN A 37 -10.20 -12.25 2.06
C ASN A 37 -9.19 -13.38 2.30
N ASN A 38 -9.16 -14.41 1.44
CA ASN A 38 -8.33 -15.61 1.60
C ASN A 38 -7.70 -16.04 0.27
N ALA A 39 -6.83 -15.21 -0.29
CA ALA A 39 -6.23 -15.41 -1.61
C ALA A 39 -4.94 -16.24 -1.60
N ASP A 40 -4.31 -16.46 -0.46
CA ASP A 40 -2.93 -16.89 -0.34
C ASP A 40 -2.65 -18.23 -1.04
N ASP A 41 -3.45 -19.25 -0.80
CA ASP A 41 -3.31 -20.57 -1.45
C ASP A 41 -3.45 -20.51 -2.97
N THR A 42 -4.25 -19.60 -3.49
CA THR A 42 -4.43 -19.40 -4.92
C THR A 42 -3.26 -18.65 -5.52
N ILE A 43 -2.81 -17.60 -4.86
CA ILE A 43 -1.65 -16.79 -5.29
C ILE A 43 -0.38 -17.64 -5.32
N GLU A 44 -0.15 -18.46 -4.32
CA GLU A 44 1.04 -19.33 -4.24
C GLU A 44 1.18 -20.25 -5.46
N LYS A 45 0.08 -20.83 -5.94
CA LYS A 45 0.03 -21.78 -7.06
C LYS A 45 0.11 -21.12 -8.44
N CYS A 46 0.04 -19.78 -8.52
CA CYS A 46 0.03 -19.03 -9.76
C CYS A 46 1.37 -18.36 -10.04
N ASP A 47 1.57 -17.99 -11.31
CA ASP A 47 2.79 -17.32 -11.78
C ASP A 47 2.70 -15.81 -11.57
N ILE A 48 1.48 -15.26 -11.68
CA ILE A 48 1.19 -13.81 -11.59
C ILE A 48 -0.21 -13.58 -11.03
N VAL A 49 -0.40 -12.43 -10.40
CA VAL A 49 -1.71 -11.93 -9.95
C VAL A 49 -2.22 -10.86 -10.91
N LEU A 50 -3.48 -10.95 -11.34
CA LEU A 50 -4.21 -9.87 -12.00
C LEU A 50 -5.22 -9.31 -11.00
N ALA A 51 -5.07 -8.05 -10.61
CA ALA A 51 -5.98 -7.39 -9.70
C ALA A 51 -6.87 -6.39 -10.46
N LEU A 52 -8.20 -6.61 -10.42
CA LEU A 52 -9.19 -5.73 -11.04
C LEU A 52 -9.83 -4.84 -9.99
N GLY A 53 -9.80 -3.54 -10.20
CA GLY A 53 -10.43 -2.57 -9.29
C GLY A 53 -9.76 -1.22 -9.30
N GLY A 54 -9.98 -0.43 -8.27
CA GLY A 54 -9.24 0.81 -8.01
C GLY A 54 -7.93 0.56 -7.26
N ASP A 55 -7.19 1.64 -6.97
CA ASP A 55 -5.88 1.57 -6.28
C ASP A 55 -5.93 0.76 -4.97
N GLY A 56 -7.00 0.88 -4.16
CA GLY A 56 -7.14 0.12 -2.91
C GLY A 56 -7.14 -1.40 -3.15
N THR A 57 -7.97 -1.89 -4.08
CA THR A 57 -8.02 -3.32 -4.44
C THR A 57 -6.69 -3.82 -4.98
N ILE A 58 -6.02 -3.00 -5.83
CA ILE A 58 -4.72 -3.35 -6.41
C ILE A 58 -3.66 -3.45 -5.32
N MET A 59 -3.63 -2.50 -4.36
CA MET A 59 -2.65 -2.52 -3.28
C MET A 59 -2.89 -3.65 -2.27
N HIS A 60 -4.16 -3.96 -1.97
CA HIS A 60 -4.50 -5.13 -1.16
C HIS A 60 -3.97 -6.43 -1.78
N ALA A 61 -4.19 -6.63 -3.09
CA ALA A 61 -3.64 -7.77 -3.81
C ALA A 61 -2.10 -7.73 -3.90
N ALA A 62 -1.50 -6.53 -4.05
CA ALA A 62 -0.05 -6.35 -4.13
C ALA A 62 0.67 -6.77 -2.86
N LYS A 63 0.11 -6.44 -1.69
CA LYS A 63 0.62 -6.89 -0.39
C LYS A 63 0.70 -8.41 -0.32
N ARG A 64 -0.40 -9.10 -0.66
CA ARG A 64 -0.46 -10.57 -0.67
C ARG A 64 0.48 -11.18 -1.70
N ALA A 65 0.50 -10.65 -2.92
CA ALA A 65 1.41 -11.10 -3.98
C ALA A 65 2.88 -10.98 -3.56
N ALA A 66 3.25 -9.88 -2.89
CA ALA A 66 4.61 -9.65 -2.39
C ALA A 66 5.05 -10.70 -1.35
N LEU A 67 4.16 -11.04 -0.41
CA LEU A 67 4.44 -12.05 0.62
C LEU A 67 4.65 -13.45 0.03
N HIS A 68 4.11 -13.73 -1.16
CA HIS A 68 4.33 -14.95 -1.94
C HIS A 68 5.37 -14.79 -3.05
N ASN A 69 6.11 -13.69 -3.08
CA ASN A 69 7.09 -13.36 -4.14
C ASN A 69 6.51 -13.46 -5.56
N LYS A 70 5.27 -13.00 -5.75
CA LYS A 70 4.59 -12.99 -7.05
C LYS A 70 4.51 -11.58 -7.62
N LYS A 71 4.56 -11.51 -8.94
CA LYS A 71 4.28 -10.27 -9.69
C LYS A 71 2.77 -9.99 -9.70
N ILE A 72 2.42 -8.71 -9.77
CA ILE A 72 1.02 -8.29 -9.91
C ILE A 72 0.88 -7.28 -11.04
N LEU A 73 -0.16 -7.45 -11.84
CA LEU A 73 -0.64 -6.47 -12.80
C LEU A 73 -2.00 -5.92 -12.34
N GLY A 74 -2.05 -4.64 -12.01
CA GLY A 74 -3.29 -3.95 -11.71
C GLY A 74 -4.04 -3.57 -12.99
N ILE A 75 -5.35 -3.82 -13.02
CA ILE A 75 -6.27 -3.43 -14.09
C ILE A 75 -7.29 -2.48 -13.48
N ASN A 76 -7.23 -1.21 -13.88
CA ASN A 76 -8.13 -0.19 -13.38
C ASN A 76 -9.53 -0.36 -13.98
N CYS A 77 -10.55 -0.40 -13.12
CA CYS A 77 -11.95 -0.52 -13.52
C CYS A 77 -12.78 0.75 -13.27
N GLY A 78 -12.14 1.86 -12.91
CA GLY A 78 -12.79 3.11 -12.53
C GLY A 78 -12.01 4.35 -12.95
N HIS A 79 -11.79 5.27 -11.99
CA HIS A 79 -10.99 6.47 -12.22
C HIS A 79 -9.51 6.13 -12.29
N LEU A 80 -8.74 6.88 -13.10
CA LEU A 80 -7.30 6.73 -13.28
C LEU A 80 -6.57 6.49 -11.95
N GLY A 81 -5.88 5.34 -11.84
CA GLY A 81 -5.12 4.92 -10.67
C GLY A 81 -3.62 5.20 -10.81
N TYR A 82 -2.90 5.31 -9.68
CA TYR A 82 -1.43 5.38 -9.68
C TYR A 82 -0.77 4.02 -9.88
N ASN A 83 -1.50 2.95 -9.55
CA ASN A 83 -0.93 1.61 -9.39
C ASN A 83 -1.36 0.61 -10.45
N ALA A 84 -2.31 0.98 -11.30
CA ALA A 84 -2.72 0.16 -12.43
C ALA A 84 -1.67 0.17 -13.56
N GLY A 85 -1.47 -0.98 -14.19
CA GLY A 85 -0.66 -1.12 -15.41
C GLY A 85 -1.49 -1.14 -16.67
N LEU A 86 -2.81 -1.35 -16.57
CA LEU A 86 -3.78 -1.33 -17.67
C LEU A 86 -5.11 -0.72 -17.21
N GLU A 87 -5.84 -0.20 -18.19
CA GLU A 87 -7.26 0.16 -18.05
C GLU A 87 -8.16 -1.01 -18.54
N ALA A 88 -9.43 -1.04 -18.08
CA ALA A 88 -10.37 -2.11 -18.44
C ALA A 88 -10.68 -2.21 -19.95
N ASN A 89 -10.43 -1.16 -20.74
CA ASN A 89 -10.55 -1.18 -22.20
C ASN A 89 -9.31 -1.69 -22.92
N GLU A 90 -8.20 -1.97 -22.20
CA GLU A 90 -6.90 -2.35 -22.75
C GLU A 90 -6.54 -3.83 -22.49
N LEU A 91 -7.52 -4.67 -22.16
CA LEU A 91 -7.30 -6.09 -21.86
C LEU A 91 -6.63 -6.87 -23.00
N ASN A 92 -6.74 -6.40 -24.23
CA ASN A 92 -5.99 -6.94 -25.36
C ASN A 92 -4.48 -6.92 -25.16
N LEU A 93 -3.95 -5.97 -24.37
CA LEU A 93 -2.51 -5.88 -24.05
C LEU A 93 -2.02 -6.97 -23.10
N LEU A 94 -2.90 -7.80 -22.53
CA LEU A 94 -2.51 -8.94 -21.70
C LEU A 94 -1.62 -9.95 -22.46
N TYR A 95 -1.62 -9.95 -23.79
CA TYR A 95 -0.68 -10.78 -24.56
C TYR A 95 0.78 -10.43 -24.27
N MET A 96 1.08 -9.19 -23.86
CA MET A 96 2.43 -8.74 -23.48
C MET A 96 3.00 -9.59 -22.32
N LEU A 97 2.13 -10.04 -21.40
CA LEU A 97 2.54 -10.98 -20.34
C LEU A 97 3.01 -12.31 -20.92
N LYS A 98 2.37 -12.80 -22.00
CA LYS A 98 2.69 -14.07 -22.64
C LYS A 98 4.05 -14.03 -23.33
N ILE A 99 4.37 -12.91 -23.98
CA ILE A 99 5.64 -12.72 -24.69
C ILE A 99 6.76 -12.15 -23.81
N GLY A 100 6.45 -11.81 -22.54
CA GLY A 100 7.44 -11.30 -21.57
C GLY A 100 7.82 -9.82 -21.78
N GLU A 101 7.07 -9.07 -22.58
CA GLU A 101 7.33 -7.66 -22.85
C GLU A 101 6.62 -6.76 -21.83
N TYR A 102 7.21 -6.60 -20.67
CA TYR A 102 6.75 -5.72 -19.60
C TYR A 102 7.92 -5.32 -18.69
N LYS A 103 7.77 -4.20 -17.99
CA LYS A 103 8.68 -3.80 -16.90
C LYS A 103 8.10 -4.21 -15.55
N VAL A 104 8.96 -4.29 -14.54
CA VAL A 104 8.55 -4.52 -13.15
C VAL A 104 9.09 -3.39 -12.31
N ASP A 105 8.18 -2.67 -11.65
CA ASP A 105 8.51 -1.71 -10.60
C ASP A 105 8.60 -2.47 -9.27
N TYR A 106 9.72 -2.33 -8.61
CA TYR A 106 9.91 -2.84 -7.25
C TYR A 106 9.50 -1.77 -6.26
N ARG A 107 8.40 -2.01 -5.54
CA ARG A 107 7.85 -1.06 -4.57
C ARG A 107 8.19 -1.49 -3.16
N MET A 108 8.89 -0.59 -2.45
CA MET A 108 9.24 -0.79 -1.05
C MET A 108 7.97 -0.99 -0.20
N MET A 109 8.06 -1.88 0.78
CA MET A 109 7.02 -2.09 1.79
C MET A 109 7.56 -1.77 3.17
N LEU A 110 6.66 -1.46 4.12
CA LEU A 110 7.01 -1.36 5.53
C LEU A 110 6.72 -2.67 6.24
N LYS A 111 7.58 -2.99 7.21
CA LYS A 111 7.38 -4.02 8.22
C LYS A 111 7.14 -3.35 9.55
N ILE A 112 6.06 -3.71 10.20
CA ILE A 112 5.65 -3.22 11.50
C ILE A 112 5.71 -4.36 12.50
N THR A 113 6.46 -4.20 13.58
CA THR A 113 6.60 -5.19 14.64
C THR A 113 6.00 -4.66 15.93
N ILE A 114 5.08 -5.41 16.53
CA ILE A 114 4.45 -5.13 17.84
C ILE A 114 4.58 -6.41 18.68
N GLY A 115 5.39 -6.37 19.72
CA GLY A 115 5.77 -7.57 20.46
C GLY A 115 6.39 -8.62 19.52
N ASP A 116 5.83 -9.82 19.48
CA ASP A 116 6.30 -10.92 18.63
C ASP A 116 5.60 -10.98 17.25
N LYS A 117 4.68 -10.05 16.96
CA LYS A 117 3.89 -10.05 15.71
C LYS A 117 4.47 -9.11 14.68
N ASN A 118 4.54 -9.59 13.43
CA ASN A 118 4.94 -8.80 12.28
C ASN A 118 3.76 -8.55 11.35
N TYR A 119 3.66 -7.33 10.87
CA TYR A 119 2.66 -6.88 9.90
C TYR A 119 3.38 -6.20 8.73
N TYR A 120 2.71 -6.11 7.59
CA TYR A 120 3.26 -5.48 6.39
C TYR A 120 2.24 -4.54 5.77
N CYS A 121 2.71 -3.44 5.22
CA CYS A 121 1.90 -2.53 4.42
C CYS A 121 2.64 -2.04 3.18
N VAL A 122 1.89 -1.74 2.13
CA VAL A 122 2.40 -1.23 0.85
C VAL A 122 2.30 0.29 0.83
N ASN A 123 1.23 0.86 1.38
CA ASN A 123 1.05 2.31 1.45
C ASN A 123 1.57 2.90 2.75
N ASP A 124 0.90 2.62 3.86
CA ASP A 124 1.18 3.31 5.12
C ASP A 124 0.80 2.51 6.37
N ALA A 125 1.47 2.86 7.46
CA ALA A 125 1.11 2.52 8.82
C ALA A 125 0.76 3.82 9.55
N VAL A 126 -0.44 3.92 10.11
CA VAL A 126 -0.94 5.14 10.75
C VAL A 126 -1.20 4.88 12.21
N VAL A 127 -0.47 5.58 13.08
CA VAL A 127 -0.77 5.66 14.51
C VAL A 127 -1.72 6.82 14.71
N CYS A 128 -2.94 6.58 15.16
CA CYS A 128 -3.96 7.61 15.30
C CYS A 128 -4.79 7.44 16.58
N LYS A 129 -5.40 8.54 17.01
CA LYS A 129 -6.38 8.54 18.11
C LYS A 129 -7.66 7.83 17.74
N GLY A 130 -8.41 7.35 18.73
CA GLY A 130 -9.78 6.87 18.55
C GLY A 130 -10.75 7.99 18.13
N ALA A 131 -11.90 7.62 17.55
CA ALA A 131 -12.85 8.56 16.94
C ALA A 131 -13.33 9.69 17.86
N LEU A 132 -13.53 9.40 19.14
CA LEU A 132 -13.99 10.37 20.16
C LEU A 132 -12.89 10.81 21.11
N SER A 133 -11.64 10.40 20.84
CA SER A 133 -10.52 10.67 21.73
C SER A 133 -9.95 12.08 21.56
N ARG A 134 -9.26 12.55 22.61
CA ARG A 134 -8.40 13.74 22.55
C ARG A 134 -7.15 13.40 21.71
N MET A 135 -6.39 14.44 21.34
CA MET A 135 -5.06 14.24 20.76
C MET A 135 -4.23 13.30 21.63
N ILE A 136 -3.45 12.48 20.97
CA ILE A 136 -2.51 11.55 21.64
C ILE A 136 -1.10 12.14 21.69
N GLU A 137 -0.36 11.73 22.69
CA GLU A 137 1.05 12.07 22.86
C GLU A 137 1.87 10.90 22.30
N ILE A 138 2.65 11.14 21.25
CA ILE A 138 3.41 10.12 20.52
C ILE A 138 4.89 10.44 20.64
N ASN A 139 5.68 9.50 21.13
CA ASN A 139 7.13 9.54 21.08
C ASN A 139 7.61 8.71 19.88
N ALA A 140 8.29 9.34 18.93
CA ALA A 140 8.88 8.65 17.79
C ALA A 140 10.40 8.82 17.80
N THR A 141 11.14 7.71 17.78
CA THR A 141 12.61 7.69 17.79
C THR A 141 13.10 7.25 16.40
N PHE A 142 13.94 8.07 15.78
CA PHE A 142 14.48 7.86 14.44
C PHE A 142 15.99 7.65 14.51
N GLY A 143 16.47 6.42 14.45
CA GLY A 143 17.90 6.12 14.52
C GLY A 143 18.59 6.71 15.76
N GLY A 144 17.86 6.76 16.90
CA GLY A 144 18.34 7.30 18.17
C GLY A 144 17.90 8.75 18.47
N ALA A 145 17.42 9.52 17.50
CA ALA A 145 16.87 10.85 17.75
C ALA A 145 15.39 10.77 18.12
N LYS A 146 15.05 11.13 19.35
CA LYS A 146 13.66 11.11 19.85
C LYS A 146 12.96 12.43 19.54
N MET A 147 11.76 12.33 18.94
CA MET A 147 10.83 13.43 18.70
C MET A 147 9.50 13.16 19.41
N HIS A 148 8.92 14.21 19.95
CA HIS A 148 7.62 14.15 20.63
C HIS A 148 6.57 14.89 19.81
N TYR A 149 5.41 14.26 19.63
CA TYR A 149 4.27 14.80 18.88
C TYR A 149 3.01 14.74 19.74
N ARG A 150 2.34 15.87 19.84
CA ARG A 150 0.95 15.96 20.29
C ARG A 150 0.08 16.18 19.09
N ALA A 151 -0.67 15.17 18.66
CA ALA A 151 -1.34 15.16 17.36
C ALA A 151 -2.59 14.26 17.35
N ASP A 152 -3.36 14.32 16.28
CA ASP A 152 -4.39 13.33 15.99
C ASP A 152 -3.76 11.99 15.54
N GLY A 153 -2.52 12.03 15.06
CA GLY A 153 -1.76 10.85 14.68
C GLY A 153 -0.47 11.14 13.93
N LEU A 154 0.22 10.07 13.54
CA LEU A 154 1.40 10.08 12.66
C LEU A 154 1.20 9.02 11.55
N ILE A 155 1.47 9.41 10.32
CA ILE A 155 1.48 8.54 9.15
C ILE A 155 2.92 8.18 8.82
N PHE A 156 3.23 6.89 8.76
CA PHE A 156 4.50 6.36 8.26
C PHE A 156 4.23 5.74 6.91
N SER A 157 4.70 6.38 5.84
CA SER A 157 4.33 6.02 4.48
C SER A 157 5.53 5.57 3.66
N THR A 158 5.30 4.59 2.79
CA THR A 158 6.20 4.27 1.69
C THR A 158 6.10 5.34 0.60
N PRO A 159 7.02 5.39 -0.38
CA PRO A 159 6.85 6.23 -1.55
C PRO A 159 5.56 5.93 -2.33
N THR A 160 5.13 4.66 -2.41
CA THR A 160 3.85 4.29 -3.03
C THR A 160 2.66 4.91 -2.30
N GLY A 161 2.65 4.85 -0.96
CA GLY A 161 1.60 5.43 -0.12
C GLY A 161 1.67 6.96 0.00
N SER A 162 2.77 7.59 -0.44
CA SER A 162 2.92 9.06 -0.36
C SER A 162 1.81 9.82 -1.10
N THR A 163 1.18 9.20 -2.10
CA THR A 163 0.05 9.76 -2.86
C THR A 163 -1.32 9.38 -2.32
N ALA A 164 -1.38 8.63 -1.20
CA ALA A 164 -2.59 8.23 -0.48
C ALA A 164 -2.87 9.17 0.71
N TYR A 165 -3.04 8.65 1.91
CA TYR A 165 -3.39 9.44 3.09
C TYR A 165 -2.32 10.46 3.46
N SER A 166 -1.03 10.11 3.29
CA SER A 166 0.08 11.03 3.55
C SER A 166 -0.04 12.34 2.75
N LEU A 167 -0.42 12.27 1.46
CA LEU A 167 -0.62 13.47 0.64
C LEU A 167 -1.73 14.36 1.19
N SER A 168 -2.86 13.76 1.57
CA SER A 168 -4.01 14.50 2.14
C SER A 168 -3.68 15.16 3.49
N ALA A 169 -2.75 14.59 4.24
CA ALA A 169 -2.24 15.15 5.50
C ALA A 169 -1.11 16.19 5.30
N GLY A 170 -0.76 16.54 4.06
CA GLY A 170 0.28 17.52 3.75
C GLY A 170 1.69 16.95 3.59
N GLY A 171 1.83 15.65 3.46
CA GLY A 171 3.08 14.98 3.11
C GLY A 171 3.50 15.22 1.65
N PRO A 172 4.78 15.03 1.30
CA PRO A 172 5.27 15.18 -0.05
C PRO A 172 4.82 14.02 -0.95
N ALA A 173 4.55 14.31 -2.23
CA ALA A 173 4.45 13.27 -3.25
C ALA A 173 5.86 12.76 -3.59
N ILE A 174 6.09 11.46 -3.49
CA ILE A 174 7.38 10.82 -3.67
C ILE A 174 7.30 9.85 -4.86
N GLU A 175 8.34 9.85 -5.71
CA GLU A 175 8.47 8.88 -6.81
C GLU A 175 8.40 7.45 -6.25
N PRO A 176 7.41 6.63 -6.69
CA PRO A 176 7.13 5.36 -6.04
C PRO A 176 8.23 4.29 -6.13
N THR A 177 9.21 4.48 -7.01
CA THR A 177 10.36 3.57 -7.18
C THR A 177 11.55 3.92 -6.29
N LEU A 178 11.48 5.01 -5.54
CA LEU A 178 12.48 5.34 -4.52
C LEU A 178 12.30 4.48 -3.27
N ASP A 179 13.37 4.34 -2.50
CA ASP A 179 13.35 3.72 -1.18
C ASP A 179 13.54 4.81 -0.11
N CYS A 180 12.49 5.14 0.62
CA CYS A 180 12.51 6.03 1.79
C CYS A 180 11.25 5.82 2.63
N ILE A 181 11.24 6.37 3.83
CA ILE A 181 10.05 6.41 4.70
C ILE A 181 9.66 7.87 4.89
N SER A 182 8.43 8.21 4.53
CA SER A 182 7.84 9.51 4.82
C SER A 182 7.09 9.45 6.15
N VAL A 183 7.23 10.49 6.97
CA VAL A 183 6.54 10.63 8.26
C VAL A 183 5.75 11.92 8.24
N THR A 184 4.43 11.82 8.29
CA THR A 184 3.53 12.98 8.16
C THR A 184 2.64 13.08 9.40
N PRO A 185 2.75 14.15 10.21
CA PRO A 185 1.86 14.39 11.33
C PRO A 185 0.44 14.72 10.89
N ILE A 186 -0.56 14.24 11.65
CA ILE A 186 -1.97 14.54 11.44
C ILE A 186 -2.40 15.57 12.46
N CYS A 187 -2.77 16.77 12.03
CA CYS A 187 -3.28 17.84 12.89
C CYS A 187 -2.43 18.05 14.16
N ALA A 188 -1.10 18.13 14.01
CA ALA A 188 -0.20 18.34 15.15
C ALA A 188 -0.48 19.68 15.84
N HIS A 189 -0.46 19.69 17.17
CA HIS A 189 -0.67 20.89 18.00
C HIS A 189 0.51 21.87 17.93
N SER A 190 1.72 21.37 17.68
CA SER A 190 2.92 22.21 17.54
C SER A 190 2.84 23.06 16.27
N LEU A 191 3.19 24.34 16.37
CA LEU A 191 3.27 25.27 15.23
C LEU A 191 4.31 24.83 14.18
N PHE A 192 5.28 24.00 14.55
CA PHE A 192 6.31 23.49 13.65
C PHE A 192 6.48 21.98 13.82
N SER A 193 5.74 21.24 13.03
CA SER A 193 5.82 19.77 12.92
C SER A 193 5.79 19.39 11.44
N PRO A 194 6.85 19.70 10.66
CA PRO A 194 6.87 19.43 9.23
C PRO A 194 6.91 17.92 8.97
N PRO A 195 6.37 17.46 7.83
CA PRO A 195 6.63 16.11 7.35
C PRO A 195 8.12 15.87 7.17
N LEU A 196 8.55 14.65 7.47
CA LEU A 196 9.93 14.21 7.33
C LEU A 196 10.05 13.14 6.25
N VAL A 197 11.19 13.07 5.58
CA VAL A 197 11.58 11.94 4.75
C VAL A 197 12.90 11.41 5.28
N VAL A 198 12.92 10.15 5.66
CA VAL A 198 14.10 9.49 6.23
C VAL A 198 14.57 8.34 5.33
N ARG A 199 15.80 7.91 5.52
CA ARG A 199 16.38 6.79 4.77
C ARG A 199 15.61 5.49 5.05
N PRO A 200 15.58 4.55 4.10
CA PRO A 200 14.82 3.30 4.23
C PRO A 200 15.35 2.40 5.35
N ASP A 201 16.65 2.52 5.67
CA ASP A 201 17.31 1.76 6.73
C ASP A 201 17.19 2.42 8.14
N THR A 202 16.51 3.56 8.24
CA THR A 202 16.22 4.20 9.52
C THR A 202 15.25 3.34 10.32
N GLU A 203 15.70 2.82 11.47
CA GLU A 203 14.80 2.18 12.42
C GLU A 203 13.96 3.26 13.11
N ILE A 204 12.64 3.08 13.08
CA ILE A 204 11.68 3.97 13.74
C ILE A 204 11.01 3.18 14.86
N VAL A 205 11.08 3.73 16.09
CA VAL A 205 10.38 3.17 17.25
C VAL A 205 9.34 4.19 17.70
N VAL A 206 8.09 3.76 17.78
CA VAL A 206 6.95 4.61 18.18
C VAL A 206 6.37 4.09 19.47
N GLU A 207 6.16 5.00 20.42
CA GLU A 207 5.57 4.72 21.72
C GLU A 207 4.44 5.71 21.98
N ILE A 208 3.32 5.23 22.50
CA ILE A 208 2.26 6.10 23.02
C ILE A 208 2.68 6.51 24.43
N ASP A 209 2.71 7.82 24.70
CA ASP A 209 3.09 8.32 26.00
C ASP A 209 2.06 7.93 27.06
N SER A 210 2.51 7.62 28.28
CA SER A 210 1.64 7.27 29.41
C SER A 210 0.67 8.37 29.80
N ASP A 211 1.00 9.63 29.49
CA ASP A 211 0.14 10.79 29.75
C ASP A 211 -0.94 10.98 28.68
N SER A 212 -0.92 10.14 27.62
CA SER A 212 -1.97 10.13 26.59
C SER A 212 -3.33 9.76 27.21
N ARG A 213 -4.31 10.63 27.02
CA ARG A 213 -5.65 10.48 27.62
C ARG A 213 -6.69 9.88 26.67
N GLY A 214 -6.24 9.40 25.53
CA GLY A 214 -7.11 8.86 24.49
C GLY A 214 -6.68 7.48 24.05
N ASP A 215 -7.64 6.73 23.51
CA ASP A 215 -7.36 5.47 22.85
C ASP A 215 -6.52 5.72 21.61
N ALA A 216 -5.56 4.86 21.38
CA ALA A 216 -4.69 4.91 20.21
C ALA A 216 -4.82 3.63 19.37
N TYR A 217 -4.76 3.77 18.07
CA TYR A 217 -4.88 2.68 17.11
C TYR A 217 -3.76 2.74 16.09
N LEU A 218 -3.31 1.58 15.65
CA LEU A 218 -2.50 1.44 14.45
C LEU A 218 -3.39 0.93 13.31
N THR A 219 -3.42 1.64 12.19
CA THR A 219 -4.03 1.14 10.97
C THR A 219 -2.97 0.88 9.91
N LEU A 220 -3.19 -0.14 9.08
CA LEU A 220 -2.28 -0.60 8.04
C LEU A 220 -3.02 -0.63 6.71
N ASP A 221 -2.55 0.14 5.73
CA ASP A 221 -3.18 0.30 4.41
C ASP A 221 -4.68 0.66 4.48
N GLY A 222 -5.15 1.24 5.59
CA GLY A 222 -6.56 1.53 5.84
C GLY A 222 -7.46 0.32 6.09
N GLU A 223 -6.90 -0.91 6.21
CA GLU A 223 -7.69 -2.16 6.30
C GLU A 223 -7.72 -2.77 7.70
N THR A 224 -6.59 -2.75 8.39
CA THR A 224 -6.44 -3.41 9.69
C THR A 224 -6.32 -2.36 10.78
N ALA A 225 -7.13 -2.45 11.82
CA ALA A 225 -7.02 -1.61 13.01
C ALA A 225 -6.59 -2.46 14.21
N ILE A 226 -5.52 -2.03 14.88
CA ILE A 226 -4.96 -2.67 16.07
C ILE A 226 -5.00 -1.63 17.19
N GLU A 227 -5.65 -1.96 18.30
CA GLU A 227 -5.63 -1.11 19.49
C GLU A 227 -4.22 -1.13 20.12
N LEU A 228 -3.74 0.05 20.48
CA LEU A 228 -2.39 0.24 21.03
C LEU A 228 -2.46 0.51 22.52
N ASP A 229 -1.54 -0.07 23.25
CA ASP A 229 -1.29 0.26 24.65
C ASP A 229 -0.07 1.21 24.79
N THR A 230 0.11 1.77 25.99
CA THR A 230 1.24 2.66 26.31
C THR A 230 2.54 1.93 26.67
N LYS A 231 2.55 0.59 26.62
CA LYS A 231 3.67 -0.23 27.13
C LYS A 231 4.44 -0.91 26.01
N THR A 232 3.76 -1.19 24.89
CA THR A 232 4.33 -1.97 23.80
C THR A 232 4.82 -1.05 22.69
N PRO A 233 6.13 -0.92 22.44
CA PRO A 233 6.65 -0.10 21.37
C PRO A 233 6.31 -0.72 20.01
N ILE A 234 6.07 0.14 19.04
CA ILE A 234 5.86 -0.21 17.65
C ILE A 234 7.16 0.05 16.91
N LYS A 235 7.76 -0.98 16.34
CA LYS A 235 8.94 -0.85 15.50
C LYS A 235 8.51 -0.82 14.04
N ILE A 236 8.96 0.19 13.29
CA ILE A 236 8.68 0.37 11.88
C ILE A 236 10.00 0.37 11.11
N THR A 237 10.12 -0.51 10.14
CA THR A 237 11.31 -0.67 9.31
C THR A 237 10.90 -0.91 7.86
N LYS A 238 11.85 -0.78 6.93
CA LYS A 238 11.69 -1.33 5.59
C LYS A 238 11.50 -2.85 5.68
N ALA A 239 10.58 -3.39 4.91
CA ALA A 239 10.41 -4.84 4.77
C ALA A 239 11.53 -5.45 3.91
N ASP A 240 11.81 -6.74 4.13
CA ASP A 240 12.76 -7.51 3.32
C ASP A 240 12.17 -7.91 1.94
N VAL A 241 10.87 -7.68 1.75
CA VAL A 241 10.11 -7.99 0.54
C VAL A 241 9.65 -6.71 -0.16
N TYR A 242 9.54 -6.80 -1.49
CA TYR A 242 9.01 -5.72 -2.35
C TYR A 242 7.74 -6.18 -3.03
N ALA A 243 6.81 -5.27 -3.27
CA ALA A 243 5.70 -5.52 -4.18
C ALA A 243 6.20 -5.32 -5.64
N HIS A 244 6.01 -6.36 -6.47
CA HIS A 244 6.49 -6.42 -7.85
C HIS A 244 5.37 -6.01 -8.81
N ILE A 245 5.26 -4.72 -9.10
CA ILE A 245 4.18 -4.17 -9.93
C ILE A 245 4.56 -4.23 -11.42
N VAL A 246 3.80 -4.97 -12.20
CA VAL A 246 3.99 -5.07 -13.65
C VAL A 246 3.49 -3.81 -14.35
N ARG A 247 4.33 -3.28 -15.25
CA ARG A 247 4.04 -2.15 -16.11
C ARG A 247 4.11 -2.58 -17.58
N ILE A 248 3.00 -2.54 -18.26
CA ILE A 248 2.91 -2.82 -19.69
C ILE A 248 3.12 -1.53 -20.49
N LYS A 249 2.67 -0.39 -19.96
CA LYS A 249 2.84 0.95 -20.57
C LYS A 249 3.86 1.77 -19.78
N GLU A 250 4.53 2.69 -20.45
CA GLU A 250 5.44 3.65 -19.85
C GLU A 250 4.70 4.95 -19.47
N ASP A 251 3.75 4.87 -18.57
CA ASP A 251 3.14 6.06 -18.00
C ASP A 251 3.97 6.50 -16.79
N GLY A 252 4.69 7.62 -16.94
CA GLY A 252 5.53 8.16 -15.87
C GLY A 252 4.71 8.69 -14.71
N PHE A 253 5.22 8.52 -13.48
CA PHE A 253 4.58 8.98 -12.23
C PHE A 253 4.11 10.44 -12.31
N LEU A 254 4.97 11.34 -12.80
CA LEU A 254 4.65 12.77 -12.89
C LEU A 254 3.48 13.07 -13.85
N LYS A 255 3.30 12.26 -14.91
CA LYS A 255 2.17 12.38 -15.83
C LYS A 255 0.86 12.09 -15.10
N ILE A 256 0.82 10.96 -14.38
CA ILE A 256 -0.36 10.55 -13.59
C ILE A 256 -0.64 11.57 -12.48
N LEU A 257 0.38 12.01 -11.75
CA LEU A 257 0.26 13.02 -10.71
C LEU A 257 -0.36 14.32 -11.24
N LYS A 258 0.10 14.82 -12.38
CA LYS A 258 -0.45 16.02 -13.03
C LYS A 258 -1.94 15.88 -13.38
N GLU A 259 -2.38 14.68 -13.79
CA GLU A 259 -3.77 14.43 -14.15
C GLU A 259 -4.68 14.35 -12.91
N LYS A 260 -4.14 13.92 -11.76
CA LYS A 260 -4.90 13.77 -10.50
C LYS A 260 -4.94 15.04 -9.63
N ILE A 261 -4.00 15.96 -9.76
CA ILE A 261 -3.95 17.21 -8.99
C ILE A 261 -4.84 18.31 -9.66
N LYS A 262 -5.44 18.03 -10.78
CA LYS A 262 -6.46 18.92 -11.39
C LYS A 262 -7.79 18.76 -10.66
#